data_a05b3d3f3c761ab55a803ddc691049a2
#
_entry.id   a05b3d3f3c761ab55a803ddc691049a2
#
_cell.length_a   1.000
_cell.length_b   1.000
_cell.length_c   1.000
_cell.angle_alpha   90.00
_cell.angle_beta   90.00
_cell.angle_gamma   90.00
#
_symmetry.space_group_name_H-M   'P 1'
#
loop_
_entity.id
_entity.type
_entity.pdbx_description
1 polymer ?
#
loop_
_entity_poly.entity_id
_entity_poly.type
_entity_poly.pdbx_seq_one_letter_code
_entity_poly.pdbx_strand_id
1 'polypeptide(L)'
;MDFDFNLILVPVTLIFFVVWLLDKLVLKQRANKGRDQENFVITWAYDFWPVLAVVLVLRSFLYEPFNIPSDSMVPTLETGDFILVNKFDYGVRLPIVNSKIINVGEPKRGEVIVFRYPPQPTISYIKRVVGLPGDHIQFKDGQLIINGQQIAKVATEVKREKDQLETPTVYYFKESLGEHQHLIRYLDGRNPLAEQFQFAQLKGAEALVPFVAKANDVFIKSNGRDWEVTVPQGQYFAMGDNRDQSADSRFWGFV
;
A
#
# COMPACT_ATOMS: atom_id res chain seq x y z
N MET A 1 6.09 12.53 0.24
CA MET A 1 6.81 12.06 1.43
C MET A 1 5.77 11.90 2.53
N ASP A 2 5.39 10.65 2.82
CA ASP A 2 4.39 10.40 3.85
C ASP A 2 5.05 10.67 5.21
N PHE A 3 4.60 11.71 5.88
CA PHE A 3 5.08 12.04 7.21
C PHE A 3 4.53 11.02 8.22
N ASP A 4 5.42 10.22 8.81
CA ASP A 4 5.02 9.30 9.88
C ASP A 4 4.70 10.07 11.17
N PHE A 5 3.43 10.33 11.37
CA PHE A 5 2.93 11.06 12.55
C PHE A 5 3.33 10.38 13.88
N ASN A 6 3.63 9.08 13.86
CA ASN A 6 4.09 8.38 15.06
C ASN A 6 5.44 8.90 15.57
N LEU A 7 6.26 9.50 14.68
CA LEU A 7 7.53 10.14 15.09
C LEU A 7 7.33 11.31 16.07
N ILE A 8 6.16 11.94 16.06
CA ILE A 8 5.79 12.98 17.02
C ILE A 8 4.94 12.38 18.13
N LEU A 9 3.94 11.58 17.79
CA LEU A 9 2.95 11.09 18.74
C LEU A 9 3.59 10.22 19.84
N VAL A 10 4.52 9.32 19.48
CA VAL A 10 5.17 8.43 20.46
C VAL A 10 5.99 9.22 21.49
N PRO A 11 6.97 10.08 21.11
CA PRO A 11 7.76 10.79 22.11
C PRO A 11 6.91 11.76 22.94
N VAL A 12 5.93 12.45 22.37
CA VAL A 12 5.04 13.35 23.14
C VAL A 12 4.23 12.56 24.17
N THR A 13 3.64 11.43 23.77
CA THR A 13 2.89 10.57 24.71
C THR A 13 3.79 10.05 25.82
N LEU A 14 5.02 9.62 25.49
CA LEU A 14 5.98 9.15 26.49
C LEU A 14 6.41 10.25 27.47
N ILE A 15 6.66 11.48 26.98
CA ILE A 15 7.02 12.62 27.84
C ILE A 15 5.89 12.87 28.84
N PHE A 16 4.66 13.00 28.39
CA PHE A 16 3.54 13.23 29.30
C PHE A 16 3.31 12.05 30.24
N PHE A 17 3.47 10.83 29.79
CA PHE A 17 3.40 9.64 30.64
C PHE A 17 4.48 9.65 31.74
N VAL A 18 5.72 9.98 31.40
CA VAL A 18 6.82 10.05 32.38
C VAL A 18 6.57 11.16 33.37
N VAL A 19 6.13 12.35 32.95
CA VAL A 19 5.78 13.45 33.88
C VAL A 19 4.66 13.04 34.82
N TRP A 20 3.60 12.41 34.31
CA TRP A 20 2.50 11.87 35.08
C TRP A 20 3.00 10.83 36.12
N LEU A 21 3.86 9.89 35.69
CA LEU A 21 4.40 8.84 36.55
C LEU A 21 5.29 9.42 37.66
N LEU A 22 6.15 10.39 37.33
CA LEU A 22 7.02 11.09 38.28
C LEU A 22 6.19 11.83 39.31
N ASP A 23 5.14 12.54 38.90
CA ASP A 23 4.27 13.19 39.89
C ASP A 23 3.56 12.18 40.78
N LYS A 24 3.02 11.12 40.21
CA LYS A 24 2.27 10.09 40.94
C LYS A 24 3.14 9.35 41.94
N LEU A 25 4.39 9.05 41.64
CA LEU A 25 5.28 8.23 42.49
C LEU A 25 6.19 9.07 43.39
N VAL A 26 6.70 10.19 42.89
CA VAL A 26 7.77 10.96 43.55
C VAL A 26 7.30 12.32 44.03
N LEU A 27 6.86 13.20 43.11
CA LEU A 27 6.58 14.60 43.44
C LEU A 27 5.29 14.78 44.25
N LYS A 28 4.27 13.97 43.94
CA LYS A 28 2.96 13.96 44.61
C LYS A 28 2.30 15.35 44.69
N GLN A 29 2.61 16.25 43.74
CA GLN A 29 2.08 17.61 43.74
C GLN A 29 0.56 17.62 43.62
N ARG A 30 0.01 16.82 42.69
CA ARG A 30 -1.45 16.70 42.52
C ARG A 30 -2.15 16.21 43.79
N ALA A 31 -1.54 15.26 44.48
CA ALA A 31 -2.08 14.72 45.73
C ALA A 31 -1.99 15.70 46.89
N ASN A 32 -0.89 16.48 46.99
CA ASN A 32 -0.60 17.35 48.13
C ASN A 32 -1.18 18.77 47.97
N LYS A 33 -1.19 19.32 46.75
CA LYS A 33 -1.59 20.71 46.47
C LYS A 33 -2.97 20.82 45.82
N GLY A 34 -3.47 19.74 45.21
CA GLY A 34 -4.69 19.76 44.41
C GLY A 34 -4.47 20.39 42.99
N ARG A 35 -5.51 20.31 42.17
CA ARG A 35 -5.44 20.75 40.77
C ARG A 35 -5.13 22.23 40.56
N ASP A 36 -5.61 23.07 41.47
CA ASP A 36 -5.50 24.53 41.29
C ASP A 36 -4.14 25.12 41.68
N GLN A 37 -3.30 24.35 42.37
CA GLN A 37 -1.98 24.82 42.84
C GLN A 37 -0.81 23.97 42.30
N GLU A 38 -1.09 23.00 41.46
CA GLU A 38 -0.05 22.21 40.80
C GLU A 38 0.60 22.97 39.63
N ASN A 39 1.78 22.52 39.18
CA ASN A 39 2.44 23.08 38.00
C ASN A 39 1.63 22.75 36.76
N PHE A 40 1.49 23.71 35.85
CA PHE A 40 0.74 23.53 34.59
C PHE A 40 1.21 22.31 33.77
N VAL A 41 2.51 21.96 33.81
CA VAL A 41 3.06 20.80 33.14
C VAL A 41 2.46 19.49 33.71
N ILE A 42 2.25 19.43 35.03
CA ILE A 42 1.63 18.29 35.68
C ILE A 42 0.16 18.22 35.31
N THR A 43 -0.56 19.34 35.33
CA THR A 43 -1.96 19.42 34.86
C THR A 43 -2.10 18.87 33.46
N TRP A 44 -1.25 19.33 32.53
CA TRP A 44 -1.26 18.86 31.15
C TRP A 44 -0.92 17.36 31.03
N ALA A 45 0.04 16.89 31.83
CA ALA A 45 0.37 15.48 31.82
C ALA A 45 -0.83 14.62 32.23
N TYR A 46 -1.56 14.97 33.29
CA TYR A 46 -2.75 14.24 33.73
C TYR A 46 -3.90 14.31 32.70
N ASP A 47 -4.08 15.45 32.06
CA ASP A 47 -5.21 15.68 31.13
C ASP A 47 -4.96 15.05 29.75
N PHE A 48 -3.72 15.10 29.24
CA PHE A 48 -3.44 14.71 27.86
C PHE A 48 -2.84 13.32 27.69
N TRP A 49 -1.99 12.82 28.62
CA TRP A 49 -1.37 11.51 28.37
C TRP A 49 -2.38 10.37 28.15
N PRO A 50 -3.53 10.28 28.87
CA PRO A 50 -4.45 9.17 28.64
C PRO A 50 -5.10 9.23 27.27
N VAL A 51 -5.45 10.45 26.82
CA VAL A 51 -6.03 10.67 25.49
C VAL A 51 -5.00 10.34 24.41
N LEU A 52 -3.77 10.83 24.55
CA LEU A 52 -2.69 10.54 23.62
C LEU A 52 -2.36 9.06 23.57
N ALA A 53 -2.38 8.36 24.72
CA ALA A 53 -2.18 6.92 24.78
C ALA A 53 -3.26 6.16 24.02
N VAL A 54 -4.54 6.54 24.15
CA VAL A 54 -5.63 5.94 23.39
C VAL A 54 -5.45 6.18 21.90
N VAL A 55 -5.17 7.43 21.50
CA VAL A 55 -4.93 7.78 20.09
C VAL A 55 -3.72 7.01 19.55
N LEU A 56 -2.64 6.90 20.33
CA LEU A 56 -1.45 6.14 19.96
C LEU A 56 -1.78 4.67 19.71
N VAL A 57 -2.53 4.04 20.61
CA VAL A 57 -2.94 2.63 20.46
C VAL A 57 -3.82 2.45 19.23
N LEU A 58 -4.85 3.29 19.05
CA LEU A 58 -5.75 3.20 17.92
C LEU A 58 -4.99 3.33 16.59
N ARG A 59 -4.16 4.37 16.49
CA ARG A 59 -3.42 4.67 15.26
C ARG A 59 -2.26 3.70 14.98
N SER A 60 -1.59 3.23 16.04
CA SER A 60 -0.45 2.32 15.88
C SER A 60 -0.87 0.90 15.54
N PHE A 61 -1.98 0.43 16.09
CA PHE A 61 -2.34 -0.99 16.05
C PHE A 61 -3.64 -1.31 15.35
N LEU A 62 -4.57 -0.35 15.23
CA LEU A 62 -5.89 -0.64 14.69
C LEU A 62 -6.09 -0.06 13.30
N TYR A 63 -6.16 1.26 13.17
CA TYR A 63 -6.57 1.90 11.93
C TYR A 63 -5.69 3.10 11.58
N GLU A 64 -5.42 3.25 10.28
CA GLU A 64 -4.70 4.39 9.75
C GLU A 64 -5.44 4.99 8.56
N PRO A 65 -5.81 6.29 8.62
CA PRO A 65 -6.40 6.97 7.47
C PRO A 65 -5.34 7.27 6.41
N PHE A 66 -5.65 6.99 5.16
CA PHE A 66 -4.84 7.34 3.99
C PHE A 66 -5.68 8.11 2.99
N ASN A 67 -5.04 9.08 2.33
CA ASN A 67 -5.57 9.72 1.14
C ASN A 67 -4.96 9.06 -0.09
N ILE A 68 -5.77 8.77 -1.11
CA ILE A 68 -5.32 8.14 -2.36
C ILE A 68 -4.69 9.21 -3.27
N PRO A 69 -3.38 9.15 -3.56
CA PRO A 69 -2.70 10.20 -4.31
C PRO A 69 -2.65 9.95 -5.82
N SER A 70 -3.13 8.82 -6.32
CA SER A 70 -2.95 8.42 -7.72
C SER A 70 -4.07 7.54 -8.23
N ASP A 71 -4.25 7.54 -9.56
CA ASP A 71 -5.28 6.79 -10.27
C ASP A 71 -4.95 5.30 -10.50
N SER A 72 -3.90 4.78 -9.87
CA SER A 72 -3.43 3.40 -10.14
C SER A 72 -4.42 2.31 -9.75
N MET A 73 -5.38 2.61 -8.88
CA MET A 73 -6.42 1.69 -8.40
C MET A 73 -7.82 2.01 -8.95
N VAL A 74 -7.95 2.99 -9.85
CA VAL A 74 -9.23 3.29 -10.52
C VAL A 74 -9.66 2.06 -11.34
N PRO A 75 -10.92 1.65 -11.30
CA PRO A 75 -12.08 2.36 -10.74
C PRO A 75 -12.41 2.00 -9.27
N THR A 76 -11.61 1.18 -8.61
CA THR A 76 -11.88 0.75 -7.23
C THR A 76 -11.67 1.87 -6.22
N LEU A 77 -10.60 2.66 -6.41
CA LEU A 77 -10.26 3.82 -5.60
C LEU A 77 -9.88 4.96 -6.52
N GLU A 78 -10.41 6.15 -6.27
CA GLU A 78 -10.15 7.36 -7.05
C GLU A 78 -9.16 8.27 -6.34
N THR A 79 -8.45 9.08 -7.12
CA THR A 79 -7.54 10.10 -6.53
C THR A 79 -8.35 11.09 -5.68
N GLY A 80 -7.90 11.28 -4.45
CA GLY A 80 -8.58 12.12 -3.46
C GLY A 80 -9.46 11.36 -2.46
N ASP A 81 -9.74 10.09 -2.69
CA ASP A 81 -10.48 9.26 -1.74
C ASP A 81 -9.74 9.14 -0.41
N PHE A 82 -10.51 9.12 0.68
CA PHE A 82 -10.02 8.77 2.00
C PHE A 82 -10.39 7.34 2.35
N ILE A 83 -9.40 6.54 2.66
CA ILE A 83 -9.59 5.16 3.08
C ILE A 83 -9.11 4.96 4.51
N LEU A 84 -9.65 3.95 5.17
CA LEU A 84 -9.22 3.53 6.48
C LEU A 84 -8.55 2.15 6.38
N VAL A 85 -7.24 2.11 6.60
CA VAL A 85 -6.45 0.89 6.51
C VAL A 85 -6.48 0.15 7.84
N ASN A 86 -6.88 -1.12 7.79
CA ASN A 86 -6.81 -2.03 8.91
C ASN A 86 -5.36 -2.53 9.09
N LYS A 87 -4.77 -2.29 10.26
CA LYS A 87 -3.36 -2.61 10.53
C LYS A 87 -3.15 -3.96 11.19
N PHE A 88 -4.20 -4.57 11.73
CA PHE A 88 -4.08 -5.81 12.48
C PHE A 88 -4.37 -7.10 11.70
N ASP A 89 -4.94 -7.02 10.50
CA ASP A 89 -5.33 -8.19 9.70
C ASP A 89 -4.15 -9.13 9.40
N TYR A 90 -2.98 -8.55 9.12
CA TYR A 90 -1.78 -9.34 8.78
C TYR A 90 -0.75 -9.40 9.90
N GLY A 91 -1.10 -8.88 11.08
CA GLY A 91 -0.27 -8.92 12.28
C GLY A 91 0.01 -7.57 12.91
N VAL A 92 0.31 -7.61 14.18
CA VAL A 92 0.62 -6.43 14.97
C VAL A 92 2.09 -6.04 14.76
N ARG A 93 2.31 -4.76 14.42
CA ARG A 93 3.65 -4.21 14.20
C ARG A 93 3.94 -3.10 15.21
N LEU A 94 5.19 -3.02 15.65
CA LEU A 94 5.62 -1.93 16.53
C LEU A 94 5.62 -0.60 15.77
N PRO A 95 5.10 0.49 16.38
CA PRO A 95 5.20 1.81 15.79
C PRO A 95 6.66 2.21 15.59
N ILE A 96 6.95 3.05 14.58
CA ILE A 96 8.28 3.56 14.19
C ILE A 96 9.17 2.45 13.60
N VAL A 97 9.47 1.38 14.34
CA VAL A 97 10.39 0.30 13.90
C VAL A 97 9.72 -0.62 12.87
N ASN A 98 8.41 -0.66 12.81
CA ASN A 98 7.59 -1.47 11.91
C ASN A 98 7.90 -2.98 11.94
N SER A 99 8.55 -3.48 12.99
CA SER A 99 8.79 -4.90 13.16
C SER A 99 7.51 -5.64 13.58
N LYS A 100 7.22 -6.76 12.91
CA LYS A 100 6.05 -7.60 13.19
C LYS A 100 6.30 -8.42 14.47
N ILE A 101 5.45 -8.23 15.47
CA ILE A 101 5.54 -8.93 16.77
C ILE A 101 4.52 -10.04 16.93
N ILE A 102 3.38 -9.94 16.27
CA ILE A 102 2.33 -10.96 16.30
C ILE A 102 1.90 -11.22 14.86
N ASN A 103 1.88 -12.49 14.45
CA ASN A 103 1.33 -12.91 13.18
C ASN A 103 -0.15 -13.25 13.36
N VAL A 104 -1.05 -12.59 12.62
CA VAL A 104 -2.50 -12.82 12.71
C VAL A 104 -3.02 -13.48 11.43
N GLY A 105 -2.56 -13.02 10.27
CA GLY A 105 -2.99 -13.53 8.98
C GLY A 105 -2.00 -13.21 7.86
N GLU A 106 -2.34 -13.68 6.67
CA GLU A 106 -1.58 -13.42 5.44
C GLU A 106 -2.51 -12.85 4.38
N PRO A 107 -1.99 -11.96 3.49
CA PRO A 107 -2.76 -11.43 2.38
C PRO A 107 -3.32 -12.53 1.48
N LYS A 108 -4.60 -12.43 1.14
CA LYS A 108 -5.28 -13.35 0.24
C LYS A 108 -5.36 -12.77 -1.16
N ARG A 109 -5.50 -13.66 -2.15
CA ARG A 109 -5.69 -13.26 -3.54
C ARG A 109 -6.96 -12.41 -3.69
N GLY A 110 -6.83 -11.27 -4.36
CA GLY A 110 -7.91 -10.32 -4.59
C GLY A 110 -8.05 -9.24 -3.52
N GLU A 111 -7.39 -9.35 -2.37
CA GLU A 111 -7.39 -8.29 -1.35
C GLU A 111 -6.58 -7.07 -1.79
N VAL A 112 -7.02 -5.89 -1.38
CA VAL A 112 -6.28 -4.64 -1.55
C VAL A 112 -5.41 -4.41 -0.33
N ILE A 113 -4.11 -4.24 -0.55
CA ILE A 113 -3.12 -4.07 0.52
C ILE A 113 -2.40 -2.74 0.41
N VAL A 114 -2.07 -2.16 1.58
CA VAL A 114 -1.13 -1.03 1.69
C VAL A 114 0.20 -1.58 2.21
N PHE A 115 1.28 -1.24 1.51
CA PHE A 115 2.61 -1.72 1.85
C PHE A 115 3.67 -0.65 1.57
N ARG A 116 4.86 -0.82 2.13
CA ARG A 116 6.00 0.03 1.83
C ARG A 116 6.57 -0.33 0.46
N TYR A 117 6.71 0.67 -0.41
CA TYR A 117 7.23 0.49 -1.76
C TYR A 117 8.67 -0.07 -1.70
N PRO A 118 8.94 -1.29 -2.20
CA PRO A 118 10.22 -1.97 -1.97
C PRO A 118 11.44 -1.17 -2.44
N PRO A 119 11.40 -0.46 -3.60
CA PRO A 119 12.53 0.39 -4.01
C PRO A 119 12.77 1.60 -3.13
N GLN A 120 11.71 2.15 -2.51
CA GLN A 120 11.79 3.33 -1.64
C GLN A 120 10.82 3.19 -0.46
N PRO A 121 11.23 2.51 0.63
CA PRO A 121 10.35 2.17 1.76
C PRO A 121 9.76 3.35 2.55
N THR A 122 10.15 4.58 2.22
CA THR A 122 9.56 5.80 2.78
C THR A 122 8.20 6.16 2.16
N ILE A 123 7.83 5.49 1.06
CA ILE A 123 6.57 5.72 0.35
C ILE A 123 5.66 4.50 0.56
N SER A 124 4.38 4.77 0.82
CA SER A 124 3.35 3.73 0.89
C SER A 124 2.67 3.57 -0.47
N TYR A 125 2.50 2.31 -0.90
CA TYR A 125 1.76 1.95 -2.10
C TYR A 125 0.50 1.19 -1.72
N ILE A 126 -0.53 1.32 -2.57
CA ILE A 126 -1.76 0.53 -2.48
C ILE A 126 -1.95 -0.21 -3.79
N LYS A 127 -2.10 -1.54 -3.70
CA LYS A 127 -2.30 -2.42 -4.85
C LYS A 127 -3.16 -3.62 -4.46
N ARG A 128 -3.64 -4.36 -5.46
CA ARG A 128 -4.36 -5.61 -5.25
C ARG A 128 -3.43 -6.80 -5.34
N VAL A 129 -3.55 -7.74 -4.41
CA VAL A 129 -2.83 -9.01 -4.42
C VAL A 129 -3.35 -9.87 -5.56
N VAL A 130 -2.50 -10.14 -6.53
CA VAL A 130 -2.80 -11.02 -7.68
C VAL A 130 -2.14 -12.37 -7.52
N GLY A 131 -0.88 -12.41 -7.07
CA GLY A 131 -0.12 -13.64 -6.86
C GLY A 131 0.24 -13.84 -5.41
N LEU A 132 0.10 -15.08 -4.96
CA LEU A 132 0.51 -15.58 -3.65
C LEU A 132 1.88 -16.25 -3.74
N PRO A 133 2.59 -16.48 -2.61
CA PRO A 133 3.86 -17.19 -2.60
C PRO A 133 3.78 -18.54 -3.32
N GLY A 134 4.68 -18.77 -4.28
CA GLY A 134 4.74 -19.99 -5.09
C GLY A 134 3.86 -20.01 -6.33
N ASP A 135 3.02 -19.00 -6.56
CA ASP A 135 2.19 -18.95 -7.77
C ASP A 135 3.03 -18.75 -9.04
N HIS A 136 2.63 -19.44 -10.08
CA HIS A 136 3.08 -19.18 -11.45
C HIS A 136 2.03 -18.35 -12.17
N ILE A 137 2.39 -17.12 -12.53
CA ILE A 137 1.50 -16.14 -13.17
C ILE A 137 1.96 -15.94 -14.60
N GLN A 138 1.01 -15.94 -15.50
CA GLN A 138 1.23 -15.64 -16.92
C GLN A 138 0.22 -14.60 -17.38
N PHE A 139 0.67 -13.70 -18.23
CA PHE A 139 -0.21 -12.81 -18.98
C PHE A 139 0.05 -13.08 -20.46
N LYS A 140 -0.95 -13.59 -21.14
CA LYS A 140 -0.86 -13.99 -22.56
C LYS A 140 -2.12 -13.58 -23.30
N ASP A 141 -1.93 -12.96 -24.47
CA ASP A 141 -3.03 -12.51 -25.33
C ASP A 141 -4.09 -11.66 -24.58
N GLY A 142 -3.63 -10.80 -23.66
CA GLY A 142 -4.51 -9.95 -22.84
C GLY A 142 -5.24 -10.69 -21.72
N GLN A 143 -4.89 -11.95 -21.44
CA GLN A 143 -5.51 -12.80 -20.45
C GLN A 143 -4.55 -13.13 -19.32
N LEU A 144 -4.99 -12.93 -18.07
CA LEU A 144 -4.26 -13.34 -16.89
C LEU A 144 -4.52 -14.83 -16.60
N ILE A 145 -3.44 -15.57 -16.35
CA ILE A 145 -3.46 -17.01 -16.06
C ILE A 145 -2.66 -17.22 -14.77
N ILE A 146 -3.21 -17.91 -13.82
CA ILE A 146 -2.54 -18.22 -12.54
C ILE A 146 -2.58 -19.73 -12.34
N ASN A 147 -1.41 -20.35 -12.18
CA ASN A 147 -1.23 -21.79 -12.03
C ASN A 147 -1.94 -22.59 -13.13
N GLY A 148 -1.87 -22.08 -14.38
CA GLY A 148 -2.52 -22.70 -15.52
C GLY A 148 -4.02 -22.44 -15.66
N GLN A 149 -4.65 -21.75 -14.69
CA GLN A 149 -6.06 -21.42 -14.74
C GLN A 149 -6.27 -19.98 -15.22
N GLN A 150 -7.07 -19.79 -16.26
CA GLN A 150 -7.45 -18.46 -16.72
C GLN A 150 -8.31 -17.75 -15.70
N ILE A 151 -7.97 -16.49 -15.41
CA ILE A 151 -8.76 -15.63 -14.55
C ILE A 151 -9.94 -15.07 -15.35
N ALA A 152 -11.14 -15.32 -14.82
CA ALA A 152 -12.37 -14.87 -15.48
C ALA A 152 -12.42 -13.34 -15.55
N LYS A 153 -12.57 -12.83 -16.78
CA LYS A 153 -12.66 -11.41 -17.10
C LYS A 153 -13.82 -11.17 -18.04
N VAL A 154 -14.82 -10.41 -17.60
CA VAL A 154 -16.03 -10.11 -18.37
C VAL A 154 -16.08 -8.62 -18.65
N ALA A 155 -16.23 -8.25 -19.93
CA ALA A 155 -16.40 -6.85 -20.33
C ALA A 155 -17.72 -6.29 -19.76
N THR A 156 -17.64 -5.11 -19.16
CA THR A 156 -18.82 -4.46 -18.51
C THR A 156 -19.21 -3.19 -19.23
N GLU A 157 -18.28 -2.29 -19.46
CA GLU A 157 -18.55 -0.97 -20.00
C GLU A 157 -17.39 -0.48 -20.86
N VAL A 158 -17.70 0.33 -21.87
CA VAL A 158 -16.74 1.08 -22.67
C VAL A 158 -17.09 2.56 -22.49
N LYS A 159 -16.17 3.31 -21.90
CA LYS A 159 -16.33 4.76 -21.80
C LYS A 159 -15.33 5.45 -22.72
N ARG A 160 -15.83 6.40 -23.51
CA ARG A 160 -15.00 7.45 -24.07
C ARG A 160 -15.08 8.63 -23.13
N GLU A 161 -13.96 9.06 -22.56
CA GLU A 161 -13.93 10.31 -21.80
C GLU A 161 -14.33 11.43 -22.76
N LYS A 162 -15.43 12.15 -22.41
CA LYS A 162 -15.94 13.25 -23.20
C LYS A 162 -14.94 14.41 -23.15
N ASP A 163 -14.71 14.99 -24.30
CA ASP A 163 -14.17 16.33 -24.58
C ASP A 163 -12.71 16.54 -25.00
N GLN A 164 -11.94 15.49 -25.29
CA GLN A 164 -10.67 15.73 -26.00
C GLN A 164 -10.54 14.74 -27.15
N LEU A 165 -10.26 15.25 -28.33
CA LEU A 165 -10.05 14.50 -29.59
C LEU A 165 -8.90 13.46 -29.50
N GLU A 166 -8.14 13.44 -28.40
CA GLU A 166 -6.97 12.58 -28.17
C GLU A 166 -7.09 11.69 -26.91
N THR A 167 -8.26 11.62 -26.27
CA THR A 167 -8.41 10.75 -25.08
C THR A 167 -8.58 9.29 -25.49
N PRO A 168 -7.78 8.37 -24.93
CA PRO A 168 -7.89 6.96 -25.22
C PRO A 168 -9.25 6.41 -24.77
N THR A 169 -9.79 5.48 -25.56
CA THR A 169 -10.98 4.73 -25.14
C THR A 169 -10.64 3.88 -23.92
N VAL A 170 -11.50 3.91 -22.91
CA VAL A 170 -11.33 3.16 -21.66
C VAL A 170 -12.26 1.97 -21.66
N TYR A 171 -11.72 0.79 -21.44
CA TYR A 171 -12.45 -0.47 -21.34
C TYR A 171 -12.48 -0.96 -19.90
N TYR A 172 -13.66 -1.22 -19.39
CA TYR A 172 -13.85 -1.77 -18.05
C TYR A 172 -14.21 -3.25 -18.12
N PHE A 173 -13.60 -4.02 -17.25
CA PHE A 173 -13.87 -5.44 -17.11
C PHE A 173 -14.12 -5.77 -15.63
N LYS A 174 -15.00 -6.73 -15.40
CA LYS A 174 -15.16 -7.40 -14.11
C LYS A 174 -14.25 -8.61 -14.10
N GLU A 175 -13.26 -8.59 -13.21
CA GLU A 175 -12.29 -9.65 -13.00
C GLU A 175 -12.61 -10.40 -11.71
N SER A 176 -12.39 -11.72 -11.69
CA SER A 176 -12.61 -12.57 -10.52
C SER A 176 -11.28 -13.16 -10.06
N LEU A 177 -10.78 -12.69 -8.92
CA LEU A 177 -9.55 -13.18 -8.29
C LEU A 177 -9.88 -13.90 -6.98
N GLY A 178 -9.82 -15.24 -6.99
CA GLY A 178 -10.27 -16.04 -5.85
C GLY A 178 -11.76 -15.80 -5.57
N GLU A 179 -12.08 -15.42 -4.36
CA GLU A 179 -13.45 -15.10 -3.93
C GLU A 179 -13.86 -13.65 -4.22
N HIS A 180 -12.91 -12.81 -4.66
CA HIS A 180 -13.12 -11.38 -4.87
C HIS A 180 -13.45 -11.07 -6.33
N GLN A 181 -14.49 -10.29 -6.52
CA GLN A 181 -14.82 -9.70 -7.82
C GLN A 181 -14.60 -8.20 -7.76
N HIS A 182 -13.91 -7.65 -8.75
CA HIS A 182 -13.61 -6.23 -8.82
C HIS A 182 -13.58 -5.73 -10.26
N LEU A 183 -13.63 -4.43 -10.43
CA LEU A 183 -13.50 -3.79 -11.73
C LEU A 183 -12.02 -3.51 -12.01
N ILE A 184 -11.61 -3.73 -13.26
CA ILE A 184 -10.33 -3.30 -13.78
C ILE A 184 -10.55 -2.47 -15.03
N ARG A 185 -9.58 -1.62 -15.37
CA ARG A 185 -9.63 -0.84 -16.60
C ARG A 185 -8.36 -0.97 -17.44
N TYR A 186 -8.55 -0.88 -18.75
CA TYR A 186 -7.50 -0.80 -19.77
C TYR A 186 -7.73 0.42 -20.65
N LEU A 187 -6.66 0.97 -21.21
CA LEU A 187 -6.69 2.07 -22.17
C LEU A 187 -6.40 1.54 -23.57
N ASP A 188 -7.18 2.01 -24.57
CA ASP A 188 -6.95 1.62 -25.95
C ASP A 188 -5.58 2.08 -26.45
N GLY A 189 -4.91 1.17 -27.17
CA GLY A 189 -3.63 1.44 -27.83
C GLY A 189 -2.41 1.57 -26.90
N ARG A 190 -2.56 1.46 -25.58
CA ARG A 190 -1.43 1.49 -24.65
C ARG A 190 -0.86 0.11 -24.33
N ASN A 191 0.45 0.06 -24.26
CA ASN A 191 1.20 -1.06 -23.70
C ASN A 191 2.27 -0.50 -22.77
N PRO A 192 1.96 -0.31 -21.48
CA PRO A 192 2.85 0.37 -20.55
C PRO A 192 4.18 -0.37 -20.34
N LEU A 193 4.21 -1.69 -20.49
CA LEU A 193 5.46 -2.46 -20.45
C LEU A 193 6.35 -2.15 -21.65
N ALA A 194 5.80 -2.10 -22.86
CA ALA A 194 6.56 -1.75 -24.05
C ALA A 194 7.03 -0.29 -24.02
N GLU A 195 6.18 0.64 -23.58
CA GLU A 195 6.53 2.05 -23.41
C GLU A 195 7.70 2.21 -22.41
N GLN A 196 7.68 1.48 -21.30
CA GLN A 196 8.73 1.55 -20.30
C GLN A 196 10.05 0.91 -20.77
N PHE A 197 9.98 -0.18 -21.52
CA PHE A 197 11.17 -0.78 -22.17
C PHE A 197 11.83 0.18 -23.16
N GLN A 198 11.04 0.86 -23.98
CA GLN A 198 11.56 1.89 -24.90
C GLN A 198 12.17 3.06 -24.14
N PHE A 199 11.53 3.52 -23.05
CA PHE A 199 12.04 4.62 -22.23
C PHE A 199 13.35 4.25 -21.50
N ALA A 200 13.46 3.03 -20.99
CA ALA A 200 14.68 2.53 -20.36
C ALA A 200 15.85 2.44 -21.35
N GLN A 201 15.58 2.04 -22.60
CA GLN A 201 16.59 1.98 -23.66
C GLN A 201 17.05 3.38 -24.13
N LEU A 202 16.13 4.37 -24.17
CA LEU A 202 16.43 5.70 -24.70
C LEU A 202 17.22 6.61 -23.73
N LYS A 203 17.14 6.38 -22.43
CA LYS A 203 17.72 7.29 -21.41
C LYS A 203 19.01 6.79 -20.73
N GLY A 204 19.61 5.71 -21.21
CA GLY A 204 20.82 5.20 -20.55
C GLY A 204 20.56 4.92 -19.04
N ALA A 205 19.51 4.20 -18.76
CA ALA A 205 18.93 4.06 -17.45
C ALA A 205 19.74 3.19 -16.49
N GLU A 206 21.03 3.49 -16.30
CA GLU A 206 21.87 2.83 -15.31
C GLU A 206 21.32 2.97 -13.88
N ALA A 207 20.58 4.03 -13.59
CA ALA A 207 19.93 4.23 -12.28
C ALA A 207 18.69 3.37 -12.06
N LEU A 208 18.02 2.92 -13.15
CA LEU A 208 16.85 2.02 -13.08
C LEU A 208 17.25 0.55 -13.33
N VAL A 209 18.47 0.31 -13.82
CA VAL A 209 18.98 -1.02 -14.14
C VAL A 209 18.88 -2.04 -12.99
N PRO A 210 19.11 -1.70 -11.71
CA PRO A 210 18.94 -2.70 -10.64
C PRO A 210 17.51 -3.21 -10.48
N PHE A 211 16.51 -2.38 -10.82
CA PHE A 211 15.10 -2.75 -10.75
C PHE A 211 14.63 -3.43 -12.01
N VAL A 212 15.00 -2.90 -13.17
CA VAL A 212 14.72 -3.52 -14.47
C VAL A 212 15.46 -4.84 -14.62
N ALA A 213 16.69 -4.98 -14.13
CA ALA A 213 17.43 -6.23 -14.15
C ALA A 213 16.82 -7.27 -13.20
N LYS A 214 16.40 -6.90 -11.98
CA LYS A 214 15.63 -7.79 -11.10
C LYS A 214 14.27 -8.17 -11.69
N ALA A 215 13.59 -7.23 -12.31
CA ALA A 215 12.37 -7.52 -13.05
C ALA A 215 12.66 -8.44 -14.26
N ASN A 216 13.78 -8.24 -14.98
CA ASN A 216 14.18 -9.07 -16.12
C ASN A 216 14.54 -10.51 -15.75
N ASP A 217 15.05 -10.76 -14.54
CA ASP A 217 15.25 -12.12 -14.03
C ASP A 217 13.93 -12.85 -13.73
N VAL A 218 12.83 -12.08 -13.63
CA VAL A 218 11.51 -12.56 -13.25
C VAL A 218 10.56 -12.60 -14.45
N PHE A 219 10.78 -11.74 -15.44
CA PHE A 219 9.88 -11.55 -16.56
C PHE A 219 10.57 -11.90 -17.86
N ILE A 220 9.98 -12.66 -18.73
CA ILE A 220 10.01 -12.32 -20.11
C ILE A 220 9.92 -13.37 -21.10
N LYS A 221 9.05 -13.16 -22.05
CA LYS A 221 9.24 -13.57 -23.45
C LYS A 221 8.95 -12.40 -24.38
N SER A 222 9.97 -12.02 -25.03
CA SER A 222 10.26 -11.42 -26.35
C SER A 222 9.30 -10.47 -27.09
N ASN A 223 8.03 -10.31 -26.78
CA ASN A 223 7.13 -9.42 -27.55
C ASN A 223 6.62 -8.20 -26.79
N GLY A 224 7.07 -8.00 -25.54
CA GLY A 224 6.68 -6.87 -24.70
C GLY A 224 5.21 -6.85 -24.26
N ARG A 225 4.43 -7.84 -24.69
CA ARG A 225 3.01 -7.96 -24.34
C ARG A 225 2.74 -9.13 -23.41
N ASP A 226 3.36 -10.26 -23.68
CA ASP A 226 3.21 -11.46 -22.87
C ASP A 226 4.36 -11.56 -21.88
N TRP A 227 4.03 -11.95 -20.66
CA TRP A 227 5.00 -12.12 -19.60
C TRP A 227 4.59 -13.27 -18.67
N GLU A 228 5.56 -13.82 -18.00
CA GLU A 228 5.33 -14.85 -16.98
C GLU A 228 6.27 -14.64 -15.79
N VAL A 229 5.83 -15.06 -14.63
CA VAL A 229 6.58 -14.91 -13.38
C VAL A 229 6.19 -15.99 -12.38
N THR A 230 7.16 -16.46 -11.58
CA THR A 230 6.90 -17.29 -10.39
C THR A 230 7.13 -16.44 -9.15
N VAL A 231 6.13 -16.35 -8.29
CA VAL A 231 6.20 -15.58 -7.04
C VAL A 231 7.09 -16.33 -6.05
N PRO A 232 8.15 -15.70 -5.54
CA PRO A 232 9.01 -16.34 -4.54
C PRO A 232 8.26 -16.64 -3.24
N GLN A 233 8.78 -17.58 -2.45
CA GLN A 233 8.21 -17.88 -1.13
C GLN A 233 8.29 -16.65 -0.22
N GLY A 234 7.20 -16.40 0.52
CA GLY A 234 7.08 -15.27 1.44
C GLY A 234 6.90 -13.89 0.77
N GLN A 235 6.69 -13.85 -0.56
CA GLN A 235 6.47 -12.62 -1.31
C GLN A 235 5.13 -12.66 -2.06
N TYR A 236 4.65 -11.48 -2.44
CA TYR A 236 3.36 -11.32 -3.13
C TYR A 236 3.55 -10.54 -4.43
N PHE A 237 2.73 -10.86 -5.41
CA PHE A 237 2.65 -10.12 -6.66
C PHE A 237 1.40 -9.24 -6.65
N ALA A 238 1.58 -7.94 -6.69
CA ALA A 238 0.50 -6.98 -6.56
C ALA A 238 0.37 -6.12 -7.81
N MET A 239 -0.87 -5.90 -8.28
CA MET A 239 -1.18 -5.09 -9.44
C MET A 239 -2.21 -4.01 -9.13
N GLY A 240 -2.16 -2.90 -9.88
CA GLY A 240 -3.22 -1.90 -9.86
C GLY A 240 -4.43 -2.33 -10.68
N ASP A 241 -5.60 -1.89 -10.25
CA ASP A 241 -6.86 -2.13 -10.99
C ASP A 241 -6.90 -1.31 -12.29
N ASN A 242 -6.22 -0.17 -12.32
CA ASN A 242 -5.91 0.59 -13.53
C ASN A 242 -4.70 -0.02 -14.24
N ARG A 243 -4.92 -1.08 -15.00
CA ARG A 243 -3.89 -1.95 -15.57
C ARG A 243 -2.83 -1.22 -16.36
N ASP A 244 -3.19 -0.21 -17.12
CA ASP A 244 -2.28 0.52 -18.03
C ASP A 244 -1.69 1.80 -17.41
N GLN A 245 -2.16 2.20 -16.21
CA GLN A 245 -1.66 3.38 -15.49
C GLN A 245 -1.27 3.05 -14.05
N SER A 246 -0.64 1.90 -13.84
CA SER A 246 -0.18 1.48 -12.53
C SER A 246 1.29 1.08 -12.57
N ALA A 247 2.12 1.76 -11.77
CA ALA A 247 3.44 1.27 -11.40
C ALA A 247 3.28 0.21 -10.30
N ASP A 248 3.44 -1.07 -10.65
CA ASP A 248 3.17 -2.20 -9.77
C ASP A 248 4.21 -3.33 -9.93
N SER A 249 3.91 -4.51 -9.41
CA SER A 249 4.86 -5.63 -9.42
C SER A 249 5.35 -6.02 -10.81
N ARG A 250 4.66 -5.65 -11.88
CA ARG A 250 5.11 -5.83 -13.26
C ARG A 250 6.37 -5.02 -13.58
N PHE A 251 6.68 -3.99 -12.79
CA PHE A 251 7.77 -3.06 -13.04
C PHE A 251 8.89 -3.18 -12.01
N TRP A 252 8.57 -3.41 -10.74
CA TRP A 252 9.54 -3.38 -9.65
C TRP A 252 9.65 -4.70 -8.88
N GLY A 253 8.86 -5.73 -9.22
CA GLY A 253 8.95 -7.07 -8.64
C GLY A 253 7.98 -7.30 -7.48
N PHE A 254 8.41 -7.96 -6.43
CA PHE A 254 7.56 -8.50 -5.38
C PHE A 254 7.51 -7.63 -4.12
N VAL A 255 6.43 -7.81 -3.36
CA VAL A 255 6.21 -7.21 -2.04
C VAL A 255 6.58 -8.20 -0.96
#